data_f9342eab990d56192088ca00b2b469ee
#
_entry.id   f9342eab990d56192088ca00b2b469ee
#
_cell.length_a   1.000
_cell.length_b   1.000
_cell.length_c   1.000
_cell.angle_alpha   90.00
_cell.angle_beta   90.00
_cell.angle_gamma   90.00
#
_symmetry.space_group_name_H-M   'P 1'
#
loop_
_entity.id
_entity.type
_entity.pdbx_description
1 polymer ?
#
loop_
_entity_poly.entity_id
_entity_poly.type
_entity_poly.pdbx_seq_one_letter_code
_entity_poly.pdbx_strand_id
1 'polypeptide(L)'
;MKLRFQITKEKEIRFISHLEYVRTIGRAIRRAKLPAAYSQGFNPHMKYSLASALGVGVVSYAEFVELELTEPVHPLEAAEALQKALPRGIRVLAVDAVENSAPALMSVAGGAEYRVTLPWTGDIAPAVEAFNRAEVVFYEKQAPKAKEKVKRIDVKFYISELSAVQREKETELHFHCRITHNGSMKAVDLLNTLNEQYGLHLPVEKADIERMDLYRVDEMGNKWPMLDTLFEQG
;
A
#
# COMPACT_ATOMS: atom_id res chain seq x y z
N MET A 1 21.11 6.44 12.55
CA MET A 1 19.95 7.15 11.98
C MET A 1 19.24 6.22 11.01
N LYS A 2 17.96 6.46 10.74
CA LYS A 2 17.20 5.78 9.69
C LYS A 2 16.78 6.79 8.63
N LEU A 3 16.72 6.36 7.37
CA LEU A 3 16.07 7.10 6.30
C LEU A 3 14.75 6.43 5.93
N ARG A 4 13.73 7.24 5.67
CA ARG A 4 12.41 6.82 5.19
C ARG A 4 12.18 7.43 3.83
N PHE A 5 11.99 6.59 2.84
CA PHE A 5 11.74 7.00 1.46
C PHE A 5 10.28 6.71 1.10
N GLN A 6 9.60 7.68 0.51
CA GLN A 6 8.37 7.44 -0.24
C GLN A 6 8.76 7.10 -1.67
N ILE A 7 8.26 5.97 -2.17
CA ILE A 7 8.56 5.49 -3.53
C ILE A 7 7.30 5.01 -4.23
N THR A 8 7.36 4.88 -5.55
CA THR A 8 6.26 4.36 -6.37
C THR A 8 6.44 2.88 -6.71
N LYS A 9 5.33 2.22 -7.04
CA LYS A 9 5.29 0.99 -7.82
C LYS A 9 4.39 1.23 -9.03
N GLU A 10 4.98 1.58 -10.16
CA GLU A 10 4.26 2.04 -11.35
C GLU A 10 3.72 0.89 -12.22
N LYS A 11 2.94 1.26 -13.23
CA LYS A 11 2.17 0.35 -14.07
C LYS A 11 3.01 -0.74 -14.73
N GLU A 12 4.24 -0.39 -15.15
CA GLU A 12 5.16 -1.30 -15.83
C GLU A 12 5.57 -2.52 -14.98
N ILE A 13 5.62 -2.32 -13.66
CA ILE A 13 6.06 -3.35 -12.72
C ILE A 13 4.96 -3.83 -11.77
N ARG A 14 3.70 -3.41 -11.97
CA ARG A 14 2.61 -3.72 -11.03
C ARG A 14 2.40 -5.22 -10.79
N PHE A 15 2.78 -6.07 -11.74
CA PHE A 15 2.59 -7.52 -11.65
C PHE A 15 3.71 -8.27 -10.93
N ILE A 16 4.81 -7.61 -10.53
CA ILE A 16 5.80 -8.27 -9.69
C ILE A 16 5.24 -8.50 -8.27
N SER A 17 5.64 -9.60 -7.65
CA SER A 17 5.24 -9.93 -6.28
C SER A 17 5.84 -8.94 -5.28
N HIS A 18 5.24 -8.84 -4.09
CA HIS A 18 5.81 -8.05 -3.00
C HIS A 18 7.25 -8.44 -2.69
N LEU A 19 7.57 -9.73 -2.66
CA LEU A 19 8.92 -10.21 -2.39
C LEU A 19 9.93 -9.77 -3.46
N GLU A 20 9.57 -9.82 -4.75
CA GLU A 20 10.43 -9.33 -5.82
C GLU A 20 10.59 -7.81 -5.78
N TYR A 21 9.54 -7.07 -5.40
CA TYR A 21 9.62 -5.63 -5.20
C TYR A 21 10.60 -5.28 -4.08
N VAL A 22 10.48 -5.93 -2.91
CA VAL A 22 11.42 -5.79 -1.77
C VAL A 22 12.86 -6.10 -2.20
N ARG A 23 13.09 -7.23 -2.89
CA ARG A 23 14.42 -7.63 -3.40
C ARG A 23 14.99 -6.60 -4.37
N THR A 24 14.15 -6.03 -5.23
CA THR A 24 14.56 -5.00 -6.20
C THR A 24 15.05 -3.75 -5.51
N ILE A 25 14.34 -3.29 -4.48
CA ILE A 25 14.75 -2.16 -3.63
C ILE A 25 16.08 -2.47 -2.93
N GLY A 26 16.21 -3.64 -2.31
CA GLY A 26 17.45 -4.03 -1.65
C GLY A 26 18.66 -4.08 -2.59
N ARG A 27 18.47 -4.51 -3.86
CA ARG A 27 19.51 -4.44 -4.89
C ARG A 27 19.84 -2.99 -5.26
N ALA A 28 18.85 -2.10 -5.32
CA ALA A 28 19.05 -0.68 -5.60
C ALA A 28 19.82 0.02 -4.48
N ILE A 29 19.49 -0.24 -3.21
CA ILE A 29 20.23 0.29 -2.04
C ILE A 29 21.72 -0.08 -2.11
N ARG A 30 22.04 -1.34 -2.45
CA ARG A 30 23.45 -1.77 -2.63
C ARG A 30 24.13 -1.07 -3.79
N ARG A 31 23.46 -0.92 -4.95
CA ARG A 31 24.02 -0.20 -6.12
C ARG A 31 24.22 1.29 -5.84
N ALA A 32 23.35 1.89 -5.06
CA ALA A 32 23.45 3.27 -4.60
C ALA A 32 24.61 3.47 -3.61
N LYS A 33 25.24 2.38 -3.12
CA LYS A 33 26.33 2.39 -2.13
C LYS A 33 25.95 3.12 -0.85
N LEU A 34 24.67 3.11 -0.47
CA LEU A 34 24.25 3.67 0.81
C LEU A 34 24.83 2.83 1.96
N PRO A 35 25.30 3.46 3.06
CA PRO A 35 25.93 2.78 4.20
C PRO A 35 24.86 2.06 5.05
N ALA A 36 24.21 1.05 4.48
CA ALA A 36 23.17 0.29 5.10
C ALA A 36 23.67 -0.54 6.28
N ALA A 37 22.96 -0.53 7.38
CA ALA A 37 23.22 -1.42 8.51
C ALA A 37 22.78 -2.86 8.20
N TYR A 38 23.47 -3.83 8.83
CA TYR A 38 23.17 -5.26 8.72
C TYR A 38 22.85 -5.85 10.10
N SER A 39 22.04 -6.90 10.12
CA SER A 39 21.80 -7.65 11.33
C SER A 39 23.05 -8.40 11.77
N GLN A 40 23.15 -8.70 13.08
CA GLN A 40 24.18 -9.56 13.64
C GLN A 40 23.85 -11.04 13.39
N GLY A 41 24.87 -11.90 13.31
CA GLY A 41 24.71 -13.35 13.20
C GLY A 41 25.37 -13.94 11.93
N PHE A 42 25.19 -15.24 11.73
CA PHE A 42 25.84 -16.01 10.64
C PHE A 42 25.38 -15.62 9.22
N ASN A 43 24.16 -15.13 9.08
CA ASN A 43 23.60 -14.63 7.81
C ASN A 43 23.16 -13.18 7.98
N PRO A 44 24.06 -12.19 7.85
CA PRO A 44 23.70 -10.80 8.00
C PRO A 44 22.71 -10.35 6.92
N HIS A 45 21.58 -9.79 7.34
CA HIS A 45 20.58 -9.19 6.43
C HIS A 45 20.64 -7.69 6.54
N MET A 46 20.58 -7.01 5.39
CA MET A 46 20.45 -5.56 5.33
C MET A 46 19.16 -5.14 6.06
N LYS A 47 19.27 -4.17 6.97
CA LYS A 47 18.17 -3.66 7.77
C LYS A 47 17.37 -2.63 6.99
N TYR A 48 16.44 -3.10 6.19
CA TYR A 48 15.44 -2.28 5.51
C TYR A 48 14.10 -3.01 5.50
N SER A 49 13.01 -2.26 5.47
CA SER A 49 11.66 -2.81 5.46
C SER A 49 10.69 -1.88 4.71
N LEU A 50 9.59 -2.44 4.20
CA LEU A 50 8.47 -1.68 3.69
C LEU A 50 7.40 -1.53 4.77
N ALA A 51 6.67 -0.41 4.74
CA ALA A 51 5.61 -0.11 5.70
C ALA A 51 4.41 -1.08 5.60
N SER A 52 4.11 -1.56 4.40
CA SER A 52 2.96 -2.45 4.15
C SER A 52 3.21 -3.32 2.93
N ALA A 53 2.62 -4.51 2.91
CA ALA A 53 2.61 -5.35 1.71
C ALA A 53 1.62 -4.80 0.68
N LEU A 54 2.01 -4.87 -0.60
CA LEU A 54 1.17 -4.51 -1.74
C LEU A 54 0.84 -5.75 -2.58
N GLY A 55 -0.42 -5.86 -3.00
CA GLY A 55 -0.88 -6.94 -3.88
C GLY A 55 -0.25 -6.90 -5.27
N VAL A 56 -0.21 -8.06 -5.94
CA VAL A 56 0.12 -8.15 -7.37
C VAL A 56 -0.99 -7.45 -8.18
N GLY A 57 -0.61 -6.72 -9.22
CA GLY A 57 -1.53 -5.99 -10.08
C GLY A 57 -1.88 -4.57 -9.58
N VAL A 58 -1.46 -4.20 -8.37
CA VAL A 58 -1.72 -2.88 -7.79
C VAL A 58 -0.57 -1.92 -8.10
N VAL A 59 -0.92 -0.75 -8.63
CA VAL A 59 -0.03 0.43 -8.75
C VAL A 59 -0.02 1.14 -7.40
N SER A 60 1.07 1.79 -7.03
CA SER A 60 1.13 2.57 -5.81
C SER A 60 2.00 3.82 -5.97
N TYR A 61 1.51 4.91 -5.42
CA TYR A 61 2.22 6.18 -5.28
C TYR A 61 2.68 6.43 -3.83
N ALA A 62 2.37 5.48 -2.93
CA ALA A 62 2.61 5.60 -1.50
C ALA A 62 3.18 4.30 -0.91
N GLU A 63 4.34 3.87 -1.42
CA GLU A 63 5.14 2.84 -0.78
C GLU A 63 6.23 3.50 0.06
N PHE A 64 6.41 3.04 1.29
CA PHE A 64 7.41 3.60 2.19
C PHE A 64 8.43 2.55 2.57
N VAL A 65 9.71 2.92 2.42
CA VAL A 65 10.88 2.11 2.77
C VAL A 65 11.61 2.77 3.92
N GLU A 66 11.85 2.01 4.98
CA GLU A 66 12.74 2.41 6.08
C GLU A 66 14.08 1.70 5.90
N LEU A 67 15.19 2.44 5.93
CA LEU A 67 16.55 1.95 5.84
C LEU A 67 17.36 2.42 7.05
N GLU A 68 17.92 1.47 7.82
CA GLU A 68 18.85 1.77 8.91
C GLU A 68 20.27 1.96 8.35
N LEU A 69 20.94 3.03 8.77
CA LEU A 69 22.29 3.39 8.31
C LEU A 69 23.33 3.17 9.41
N THR A 70 24.56 2.84 9.01
CA THR A 70 25.73 2.71 9.91
C THR A 70 26.35 4.08 10.23
N GLU A 71 26.21 5.05 9.33
CA GLU A 71 26.70 6.41 9.47
C GLU A 71 25.71 7.42 8.91
N PRO A 72 25.71 8.69 9.33
CA PRO A 72 24.83 9.71 8.80
C PRO A 72 25.09 9.99 7.33
N VAL A 73 24.01 10.18 6.55
CA VAL A 73 24.02 10.61 5.15
C VAL A 73 22.99 11.71 5.00
N HIS A 74 23.28 12.71 4.16
CA HIS A 74 22.31 13.74 3.85
C HIS A 74 21.11 13.14 3.11
N PRO A 75 19.86 13.34 3.57
CA PRO A 75 18.68 12.66 3.02
C PRO A 75 18.51 12.83 1.51
N LEU A 76 18.67 14.06 0.99
CA LEU A 76 18.54 14.34 -0.44
C LEU A 76 19.61 13.65 -1.28
N GLU A 77 20.86 13.60 -0.82
CA GLU A 77 21.94 12.87 -1.51
C GLU A 77 21.64 11.37 -1.56
N ALA A 78 21.12 10.81 -0.46
CA ALA A 78 20.70 9.42 -0.40
C ALA A 78 19.52 9.13 -1.36
N ALA A 79 18.55 10.06 -1.45
CA ALA A 79 17.42 9.96 -2.36
C ALA A 79 17.86 9.97 -3.83
N GLU A 80 18.75 10.89 -4.20
CA GLU A 80 19.34 10.96 -5.55
C GLU A 80 20.12 9.70 -5.91
N ALA A 81 20.98 9.23 -4.99
CA ALA A 81 21.74 8.00 -5.20
C ALA A 81 20.83 6.79 -5.37
N LEU A 82 19.79 6.69 -4.56
CA LEU A 82 18.79 5.62 -4.67
C LEU A 82 18.02 5.72 -5.99
N GLN A 83 17.56 6.92 -6.37
CA GLN A 83 16.82 7.14 -7.63
C GLN A 83 17.65 6.72 -8.86
N LYS A 84 18.93 7.05 -8.90
CA LYS A 84 19.85 6.64 -10.00
C LYS A 84 20.03 5.11 -10.06
N ALA A 85 19.86 4.42 -8.95
CA ALA A 85 20.02 2.97 -8.83
C ALA A 85 18.72 2.18 -9.01
N LEU A 86 17.55 2.82 -8.90
CA LEU A 86 16.24 2.18 -9.08
C LEU A 86 15.99 1.85 -10.56
N PRO A 87 15.30 0.74 -10.88
CA PRO A 87 14.85 0.47 -12.23
C PRO A 87 13.67 1.37 -12.61
N ARG A 88 13.39 1.45 -13.92
CA ARG A 88 12.16 2.08 -14.42
C ARG A 88 10.92 1.46 -13.73
N GLY A 89 9.94 2.30 -13.41
CA GLY A 89 8.73 1.91 -12.70
C GLY A 89 8.81 2.05 -11.16
N ILE A 90 9.97 2.53 -10.64
CA ILE A 90 10.11 2.92 -9.24
C ILE A 90 10.78 4.30 -9.18
N ARG A 91 10.10 5.27 -8.57
CA ARG A 91 10.62 6.62 -8.34
C ARG A 91 10.65 6.93 -6.86
N VAL A 92 11.63 7.71 -6.42
CA VAL A 92 11.65 8.32 -5.09
C VAL A 92 10.85 9.62 -5.16
N LEU A 93 9.84 9.75 -4.31
CA LEU A 93 8.98 10.93 -4.24
C LEU A 93 9.38 11.86 -3.10
N ALA A 94 9.75 11.28 -1.95
CA ALA A 94 10.15 12.03 -0.77
C ALA A 94 11.14 11.21 0.07
N VAL A 95 11.88 11.89 0.95
CA VAL A 95 12.78 11.27 1.92
C VAL A 95 12.73 12.05 3.22
N ASP A 96 12.77 11.33 4.33
CA ASP A 96 12.89 11.90 5.67
C ASP A 96 13.95 11.15 6.49
N ALA A 97 14.59 11.86 7.42
CA ALA A 97 15.56 11.30 8.33
C ALA A 97 14.97 11.22 9.74
N VAL A 98 15.01 10.05 10.33
CA VAL A 98 14.52 9.83 11.68
C VAL A 98 15.58 9.17 12.56
N GLU A 99 15.41 9.29 13.85
CA GLU A 99 16.28 8.63 14.82
C GLU A 99 16.09 7.12 14.84
N ASN A 100 17.10 6.39 15.33
CA ASN A 100 17.01 4.93 15.47
C ASN A 100 15.89 4.48 16.43
N SER A 101 15.54 5.32 17.40
CA SER A 101 14.45 5.13 18.37
C SER A 101 13.06 5.27 17.76
N ALA A 102 12.92 5.86 16.58
CA ALA A 102 11.62 6.03 15.93
C ALA A 102 10.93 4.67 15.70
N PRO A 103 9.61 4.58 15.95
CA PRO A 103 8.84 3.35 15.72
C PRO A 103 9.01 2.85 14.28
N ALA A 104 9.03 1.54 14.07
CA ALA A 104 9.13 0.95 12.74
C ALA A 104 7.94 1.36 11.86
N LEU A 105 8.17 1.65 10.57
CA LEU A 105 7.09 2.04 9.64
C LEU A 105 5.94 1.05 9.60
N MET A 106 6.22 -0.26 9.66
CA MET A 106 5.20 -1.30 9.69
C MET A 106 4.27 -1.22 10.91
N SER A 107 4.76 -0.70 12.04
CA SER A 107 3.96 -0.61 13.27
C SER A 107 3.07 0.63 13.32
N VAL A 108 3.34 1.63 12.48
CA VAL A 108 2.60 2.90 12.48
C VAL A 108 1.66 3.05 11.27
N ALA A 109 1.80 2.23 10.24
CA ALA A 109 0.89 2.23 9.10
C ALA A 109 -0.50 1.78 9.55
N GLY A 110 -1.47 2.69 9.58
CA GLY A 110 -2.82 2.46 10.09
C GLY A 110 -3.88 2.35 9.00
N GLY A 111 -3.65 2.89 7.82
CA GLY A 111 -4.60 2.83 6.72
C GLY A 111 -4.00 3.24 5.38
N ALA A 112 -4.75 2.96 4.32
CA ALA A 112 -4.41 3.31 2.95
C ALA A 112 -5.65 3.80 2.20
N GLU A 113 -5.44 4.74 1.27
CA GLU A 113 -6.45 5.20 0.33
C GLU A 113 -6.26 4.48 -1.02
N TYR A 114 -7.36 4.04 -1.59
CA TYR A 114 -7.39 3.37 -2.89
C TYR A 114 -8.31 4.06 -3.86
N ARG A 115 -7.88 4.06 -5.11
CA ARG A 115 -8.71 4.34 -6.29
C ARG A 115 -8.78 3.08 -7.14
N VAL A 116 -9.97 2.76 -7.62
CA VAL A 116 -10.20 1.62 -8.53
C VAL A 116 -10.99 2.10 -9.72
N THR A 117 -10.43 1.97 -10.92
CA THR A 117 -11.11 2.30 -12.18
C THR A 117 -11.54 1.02 -12.89
N LEU A 118 -12.78 0.95 -13.31
CA LEU A 118 -13.42 -0.21 -13.95
C LEU A 118 -14.11 0.22 -15.23
N PRO A 119 -13.93 -0.50 -16.36
CA PRO A 119 -14.69 -0.27 -17.60
C PRO A 119 -16.14 -0.82 -17.45
N TRP A 120 -16.92 -0.13 -16.65
CA TRP A 120 -18.29 -0.50 -16.28
C TRP A 120 -19.15 0.75 -16.14
N THR A 121 -20.39 0.70 -16.61
CA THR A 121 -21.29 1.86 -16.76
C THR A 121 -22.67 1.66 -16.15
N GLY A 122 -22.86 0.60 -15.33
CA GLY A 122 -24.10 0.40 -14.61
C GLY A 122 -24.29 1.43 -13.48
N ASP A 123 -25.50 1.51 -12.93
CA ASP A 123 -25.78 2.39 -11.79
C ASP A 123 -25.22 1.78 -10.50
N ILE A 124 -24.11 2.36 -10.00
CA ILE A 124 -23.43 1.91 -8.78
C ILE A 124 -23.94 2.63 -7.52
N ALA A 125 -24.60 3.76 -7.65
CA ALA A 125 -24.96 4.62 -6.52
C ALA A 125 -25.81 3.91 -5.46
N PRO A 126 -26.84 3.09 -5.80
CA PRO A 126 -27.63 2.37 -4.80
C PRO A 126 -26.79 1.38 -3.98
N ALA A 127 -25.84 0.70 -4.62
CA ALA A 127 -24.97 -0.28 -3.94
C ALA A 127 -23.99 0.39 -2.98
N VAL A 128 -23.39 1.51 -3.40
CA VAL A 128 -22.50 2.32 -2.54
C VAL A 128 -23.27 2.87 -1.33
N GLU A 129 -24.46 3.39 -1.55
CA GLU A 129 -25.31 3.90 -0.47
C GLU A 129 -25.72 2.79 0.50
N ALA A 130 -26.14 1.63 0.01
CA ALA A 130 -26.52 0.48 0.83
C ALA A 130 -25.29 -0.05 1.61
N PHE A 131 -24.12 -0.14 0.97
CA PHE A 131 -22.86 -0.51 1.63
C PHE A 131 -22.54 0.48 2.78
N ASN A 132 -22.61 1.78 2.51
CA ASN A 132 -22.25 2.80 3.52
C ASN A 132 -23.21 2.80 4.72
N ARG A 133 -24.50 2.53 4.51
CA ARG A 133 -25.51 2.42 5.58
C ARG A 133 -25.41 1.14 6.39
N ALA A 134 -24.88 0.06 5.83
CA ALA A 134 -24.77 -1.22 6.50
C ALA A 134 -23.79 -1.12 7.69
N GLU A 135 -24.19 -1.66 8.85
CA GLU A 135 -23.30 -1.77 10.02
C GLU A 135 -22.27 -2.89 9.84
N VAL A 136 -22.66 -3.96 9.19
CA VAL A 136 -21.83 -5.16 8.95
C VAL A 136 -22.04 -5.66 7.53
N VAL A 137 -20.96 -5.99 6.86
CA VAL A 137 -20.98 -6.65 5.54
C VAL A 137 -19.95 -7.76 5.55
N PHE A 138 -20.37 -9.00 5.34
CA PHE A 138 -19.47 -10.13 5.32
C PHE A 138 -19.12 -10.58 3.91
N TYR A 139 -17.86 -10.94 3.70
CA TYR A 139 -17.34 -11.59 2.51
C TYR A 139 -16.72 -12.94 2.87
N GLU A 140 -17.10 -13.99 2.16
CA GLU A 140 -16.57 -15.35 2.35
C GLU A 140 -15.54 -15.67 1.27
N LYS A 141 -14.30 -15.78 1.69
CA LYS A 141 -13.17 -16.05 0.81
C LYS A 141 -12.70 -17.49 0.92
N GLN A 142 -12.55 -18.17 -0.21
CA GLN A 142 -11.95 -19.49 -0.27
C GLN A 142 -10.48 -19.44 0.19
N ALA A 143 -10.14 -20.27 1.16
CA ALA A 143 -8.79 -20.36 1.76
C ALA A 143 -8.34 -21.84 1.80
N PRO A 144 -8.10 -22.48 0.64
CA PRO A 144 -7.87 -23.93 0.55
C PRO A 144 -6.67 -24.44 1.34
N LYS A 145 -5.72 -23.56 1.70
CA LYS A 145 -4.54 -23.89 2.51
C LYS A 145 -4.74 -23.68 4.01
N ALA A 146 -5.85 -23.08 4.41
CA ALA A 146 -6.15 -22.85 5.82
C ALA A 146 -6.90 -24.05 6.43
N LYS A 147 -6.83 -24.17 7.76
CA LYS A 147 -7.55 -25.21 8.53
C LYS A 147 -9.06 -25.10 8.30
N GLU A 148 -9.58 -23.89 8.23
CA GLU A 148 -10.94 -23.58 7.76
C GLU A 148 -10.86 -23.21 6.28
N LYS A 149 -11.49 -24.00 5.41
CA LYS A 149 -11.45 -23.81 3.96
C LYS A 149 -12.07 -22.50 3.46
N VAL A 150 -12.83 -21.81 4.32
CA VAL A 150 -13.48 -20.53 4.07
C VAL A 150 -13.09 -19.54 5.17
N LYS A 151 -12.65 -18.35 4.78
CA LYS A 151 -12.39 -17.24 5.70
C LYS A 151 -13.50 -16.20 5.55
N ARG A 152 -14.27 -15.99 6.61
CA ARG A 152 -15.26 -14.92 6.69
C ARG A 152 -14.59 -13.63 7.12
N ILE A 153 -14.77 -12.56 6.34
CA ILE A 153 -14.16 -11.23 6.54
C ILE A 153 -15.31 -10.24 6.79
N ASP A 154 -15.23 -9.50 7.86
CA ASP A 154 -16.07 -8.31 8.04
C ASP A 154 -15.47 -7.15 7.21
N VAL A 155 -16.14 -6.82 6.11
CA VAL A 155 -15.67 -5.82 5.14
C VAL A 155 -15.74 -4.42 5.75
N LYS A 156 -16.76 -4.12 6.56
CA LYS A 156 -16.94 -2.81 7.21
C LYS A 156 -15.88 -2.53 8.26
N PHE A 157 -15.29 -3.57 8.85
CA PHE A 157 -14.14 -3.40 9.73
C PHE A 157 -12.92 -2.84 9.00
N TYR A 158 -12.74 -3.21 7.73
CA TYR A 158 -11.57 -2.78 6.94
C TYR A 158 -11.86 -1.59 6.02
N ILE A 159 -13.05 -1.47 5.47
CA ILE A 159 -13.38 -0.49 4.41
C ILE A 159 -14.28 0.60 4.96
N SER A 160 -13.86 1.85 4.76
CA SER A 160 -14.64 3.04 5.08
C SER A 160 -14.60 4.05 3.92
N GLU A 161 -15.49 5.04 3.99
CA GLU A 161 -15.56 6.18 3.06
C GLU A 161 -15.68 5.73 1.59
N LEU A 162 -16.44 4.64 1.31
CA LEU A 162 -16.65 4.18 -0.05
C LEU A 162 -17.47 5.21 -0.82
N SER A 163 -16.93 5.68 -1.93
CA SER A 163 -17.59 6.57 -2.87
C SER A 163 -17.36 6.13 -4.31
N ALA A 164 -18.19 6.60 -5.22
CA ALA A 164 -18.09 6.29 -6.64
C ALA A 164 -18.33 7.52 -7.49
N VAL A 165 -17.58 7.62 -8.60
CA VAL A 165 -17.78 8.60 -9.67
C VAL A 165 -18.05 7.85 -10.95
N GLN A 166 -19.25 8.04 -11.52
CA GLN A 166 -19.64 7.45 -12.79
C GLN A 166 -19.19 8.37 -13.93
N ARG A 167 -18.47 7.82 -14.91
CA ARG A 167 -18.08 8.48 -16.17
C ARG A 167 -18.76 7.78 -17.35
N GLU A 168 -18.65 8.34 -18.55
CA GLU A 168 -19.32 7.79 -19.76
C GLU A 168 -18.96 6.33 -20.05
N LYS A 169 -17.71 5.92 -19.78
CA LYS A 169 -17.20 4.58 -20.16
C LYS A 169 -16.64 3.78 -19.00
N GLU A 170 -16.59 4.36 -17.82
CA GLU A 170 -15.94 3.76 -16.65
C GLU A 170 -16.55 4.24 -15.34
N THR A 171 -16.34 3.46 -14.31
CA THR A 171 -16.68 3.80 -12.93
C THR A 171 -15.39 3.86 -12.12
N GLU A 172 -15.23 4.92 -11.35
CA GLU A 172 -14.13 5.11 -10.43
C GLU A 172 -14.65 5.00 -9.00
N LEU A 173 -14.04 4.10 -8.22
CA LEU A 173 -14.31 3.90 -6.79
C LEU A 173 -13.16 4.46 -5.96
N HIS A 174 -13.50 5.15 -4.87
CA HIS A 174 -12.56 5.60 -3.85
C HIS A 174 -12.97 5.02 -2.50
N PHE A 175 -12.00 4.56 -1.72
CA PHE A 175 -12.24 4.06 -0.38
C PHE A 175 -10.97 4.05 0.47
N HIS A 176 -11.15 4.05 1.78
CA HIS A 176 -10.08 3.83 2.73
C HIS A 176 -10.07 2.38 3.22
N CYS A 177 -8.87 1.82 3.33
CA CYS A 177 -8.68 0.46 3.85
C CYS A 177 -7.81 0.49 5.11
N ARG A 178 -8.36 0.04 6.23
CA ARG A 178 -7.64 -0.12 7.49
C ARG A 178 -6.53 -1.16 7.36
N ILE A 179 -5.37 -0.84 7.93
CA ILE A 179 -4.25 -1.76 8.09
C ILE A 179 -4.16 -2.13 9.57
N THR A 180 -4.02 -3.42 9.85
CA THR A 180 -3.88 -3.96 11.21
C THR A 180 -2.65 -4.85 11.29
N HIS A 181 -2.25 -5.26 12.48
CA HIS A 181 -1.19 -6.24 12.69
C HIS A 181 -1.46 -7.59 11.99
N ASN A 182 -2.73 -7.90 11.71
CA ASN A 182 -3.15 -9.11 10.96
C ASN A 182 -3.21 -8.87 9.44
N GLY A 183 -2.82 -7.69 8.96
CA GLY A 183 -2.87 -7.29 7.57
C GLY A 183 -4.04 -6.37 7.23
N SER A 184 -4.38 -6.28 5.96
CA SER A 184 -5.44 -5.46 5.39
C SER A 184 -6.31 -6.27 4.43
N MET A 185 -7.47 -5.73 4.08
CA MET A 185 -8.31 -6.28 3.02
C MET A 185 -7.75 -5.91 1.63
N LYS A 186 -7.89 -6.80 0.65
CA LYS A 186 -7.51 -6.49 -0.73
C LYS A 186 -8.64 -5.74 -1.43
N ALA A 187 -8.31 -4.78 -2.28
CA ALA A 187 -9.30 -4.06 -3.11
C ALA A 187 -10.17 -5.03 -3.95
N VAL A 188 -9.58 -6.10 -4.49
CA VAL A 188 -10.31 -7.15 -5.21
C VAL A 188 -11.39 -7.82 -4.34
N ASP A 189 -11.13 -8.01 -3.05
CA ASP A 189 -12.10 -8.63 -2.14
C ASP A 189 -13.31 -7.69 -1.91
N LEU A 190 -13.11 -6.35 -1.91
CA LEU A 190 -14.21 -5.37 -1.90
C LEU A 190 -15.04 -5.45 -3.18
N LEU A 191 -14.40 -5.51 -4.37
CA LEU A 191 -15.12 -5.60 -5.65
C LEU A 191 -15.97 -6.89 -5.71
N ASN A 192 -15.42 -8.02 -5.27
CA ASN A 192 -16.16 -9.27 -5.17
C ASN A 192 -17.34 -9.16 -4.19
N THR A 193 -17.14 -8.48 -3.05
CA THR A 193 -18.21 -8.20 -2.10
C THR A 193 -19.35 -7.42 -2.73
N LEU A 194 -19.02 -6.37 -3.50
CA LEU A 194 -20.02 -5.57 -4.20
C LEU A 194 -20.79 -6.39 -5.24
N ASN A 195 -20.12 -7.30 -5.95
CA ASN A 195 -20.78 -8.21 -6.88
C ASN A 195 -21.70 -9.19 -6.16
N GLU A 196 -21.25 -9.85 -5.10
CA GLU A 196 -21.99 -10.92 -4.42
C GLU A 196 -23.12 -10.39 -3.55
N GLN A 197 -22.91 -9.28 -2.83
CA GLN A 197 -23.88 -8.77 -1.85
C GLN A 197 -24.88 -7.77 -2.43
N TYR A 198 -24.49 -7.06 -3.50
CA TYR A 198 -25.30 -5.99 -4.09
C TYR A 198 -25.68 -6.25 -5.55
N GLY A 199 -25.35 -7.44 -6.08
CA GLY A 199 -25.75 -7.89 -7.41
C GLY A 199 -25.11 -7.07 -8.55
N LEU A 200 -23.98 -6.39 -8.31
CA LEU A 200 -23.22 -5.73 -9.35
C LEU A 200 -22.46 -6.79 -10.18
N HIS A 201 -22.23 -6.49 -11.44
CA HIS A 201 -21.43 -7.34 -12.34
C HIS A 201 -20.15 -6.59 -12.74
N LEU A 202 -19.40 -6.12 -11.74
CA LEU A 202 -18.13 -5.42 -11.97
C LEU A 202 -17.11 -6.37 -12.59
N PRO A 203 -16.43 -5.97 -13.67
CA PRO A 203 -15.39 -6.78 -14.32
C PRO A 203 -14.08 -6.72 -13.50
N VAL A 204 -14.01 -7.46 -12.41
CA VAL A 204 -12.93 -7.40 -11.40
C VAL A 204 -11.55 -7.66 -12.01
N GLU A 205 -11.47 -8.53 -13.01
CA GLU A 205 -10.23 -8.85 -13.74
C GLU A 205 -9.71 -7.70 -14.61
N LYS A 206 -10.56 -6.71 -14.90
CA LYS A 206 -10.21 -5.49 -15.68
C LYS A 206 -9.99 -4.28 -14.79
N ALA A 207 -10.07 -4.45 -13.47
CA ALA A 207 -9.89 -3.35 -12.53
C ALA A 207 -8.46 -2.80 -12.58
N ASP A 208 -8.33 -1.50 -12.77
CA ASP A 208 -7.08 -0.77 -12.54
C ASP A 208 -7.09 -0.27 -11.10
N ILE A 209 -6.23 -0.86 -10.26
CA ILE A 209 -6.22 -0.64 -8.80
C ILE A 209 -4.96 0.15 -8.45
N GLU A 210 -5.16 1.27 -7.76
CA GLU A 210 -4.10 2.16 -7.34
C GLU A 210 -4.20 2.45 -5.83
N ARG A 211 -3.07 2.31 -5.12
CA ARG A 211 -2.91 2.86 -3.78
C ARG A 211 -2.45 4.30 -3.92
N MET A 212 -3.31 5.23 -3.53
CA MET A 212 -3.07 6.66 -3.64
C MET A 212 -2.27 7.19 -2.46
N ASP A 213 -2.61 6.71 -1.25
CA ASP A 213 -1.94 7.10 -0.02
C ASP A 213 -1.80 5.94 0.96
N LEU A 214 -0.81 6.08 1.86
CA LEU A 214 -0.60 5.25 3.05
C LEU A 214 -0.34 6.21 4.21
N TYR A 215 -1.08 6.06 5.31
CA TYR A 215 -1.07 7.00 6.41
C TYR A 215 -1.04 6.31 7.78
N ARG A 216 -0.55 7.05 8.78
CA ARG A 216 -0.62 6.66 10.19
C ARG A 216 -2.01 7.00 10.72
N VAL A 217 -2.46 6.24 11.73
CA VAL A 217 -3.70 6.53 12.47
C VAL A 217 -3.35 6.55 13.95
N ASP A 218 -3.72 7.63 14.64
CA ASP A 218 -3.55 7.74 16.08
C ASP A 218 -4.67 7.02 16.86
N GLU A 219 -4.58 7.00 18.19
CA GLU A 219 -5.56 6.36 19.08
C GLU A 219 -6.95 7.01 18.99
N MET A 220 -7.03 8.27 18.54
CA MET A 220 -8.30 9.00 18.35
C MET A 220 -8.88 8.78 16.95
N GLY A 221 -8.15 8.07 16.05
CA GLY A 221 -8.59 7.82 14.69
C GLY A 221 -8.18 8.90 13.68
N ASN A 222 -7.38 9.90 14.08
CA ASN A 222 -6.91 10.92 13.15
C ASN A 222 -5.86 10.35 12.19
N LYS A 223 -5.93 10.78 10.92
CA LYS A 223 -5.00 10.39 9.87
C LYS A 223 -3.80 11.35 9.84
N TRP A 224 -2.59 10.80 9.77
CA TRP A 224 -1.33 11.54 9.72
C TRP A 224 -0.45 11.01 8.58
N PRO A 225 0.34 11.86 7.89
CA PRO A 225 1.27 11.42 6.87
C PRO A 225 2.27 10.40 7.42
N MET A 226 2.77 9.49 6.57
CA MET A 226 3.82 8.53 6.95
C MET A 226 5.17 9.21 7.21
N LEU A 227 5.47 10.31 6.52
CA LEU A 227 6.64 11.16 6.71
C LEU A 227 6.22 12.48 7.34
N ASP A 228 7.05 13.01 8.24
CA ASP A 228 6.78 14.27 8.92
C ASP A 228 7.23 15.48 8.08
N THR A 229 8.19 15.27 7.15
CA THR A 229 8.71 16.30 6.25
C THR A 229 8.48 15.85 4.80
N LEU A 230 7.64 16.58 4.07
CA LEU A 230 7.52 16.41 2.62
C LEU A 230 8.54 17.32 1.94
N PHE A 231 9.65 16.77 1.49
CA PHE A 231 10.48 17.43 0.48
C PHE A 231 9.88 17.08 -0.89
N GLU A 232 8.98 17.93 -1.39
CA GLU A 232 8.53 17.83 -2.77
C GLU A 232 9.72 18.17 -3.70
N GLN A 233 10.09 17.22 -4.54
CA GLN A 233 10.91 17.52 -5.71
C GLN A 233 9.98 18.19 -6.74
N GLY A 234 10.14 19.52 -6.92
CA GLY A 234 9.48 20.31 -7.95
C GLY A 234 9.89 19.87 -9.36
#